data_c5100c13e77cc1f21b96ffb1f299f46b
#
_entry.id   c5100c13e77cc1f21b96ffb1f299f46b
#
_cell.length_a   1.000
_cell.length_b   1.000
_cell.length_c   1.000
_cell.angle_alpha   90.00
_cell.angle_beta   90.00
_cell.angle_gamma   90.00
#
_symmetry.space_group_name_H-M   'P 1'
#
loop_
_entity.id
_entity.type
_entity.pdbx_description
1 polymer ?
#
loop_
_entity_poly.entity_id
_entity_poly.type
_entity_poly.pdbx_seq_one_letter_code
_entity_poly.pdbx_strand_id
1 'polypeptide(L)'
;FPYITGQYGGAAFVLLYLLFLVILGLPVMVMEFAVGRASQKSSALAFDTLQPSRRWHWFSWWGFIGCLILMMFYTTVGGWMLSYVVKMGTGAFNGLDAAGSAEVFGAMLANPGELIGWMLAVCVIGFLVCSMGLQKGVERITKVMMTCLLLVMVVLVVRSLTLPGAQAGIEFYLIPDFGKLFAGETASEQWATFGNAVYAAMGQAFFTLSLGISAMEVFGSYIGKDRSLTGEAVRICGLDTGVALLAGLIIFPACFAFGVNPGEG
;
A
#
# COMPACT_ATOMS: atom_id res chain seq x y z
N PHE A 1 -4.01 -4.21 0.45
CA PHE A 1 -5.40 -3.81 0.77
C PHE A 1 -6.42 -4.87 0.34
N PRO A 2 -6.55 -5.31 -0.94
CA PRO A 2 -7.58 -6.28 -1.33
C PRO A 2 -7.52 -7.60 -0.57
N TYR A 3 -6.33 -8.17 -0.37
CA TYR A 3 -6.14 -9.41 0.39
C TYR A 3 -6.77 -9.34 1.80
N ILE A 4 -6.42 -8.31 2.58
CA ILE A 4 -6.96 -8.13 3.93
C ILE A 4 -8.48 -7.86 3.88
N THR A 5 -8.93 -7.07 2.90
CA THR A 5 -10.36 -6.83 2.67
C THR A 5 -11.11 -8.13 2.37
N GLY A 6 -10.52 -9.03 1.59
CA GLY A 6 -11.05 -10.36 1.30
C GLY A 6 -11.18 -11.23 2.55
N GLN A 7 -10.20 -11.21 3.44
CA GLN A 7 -10.20 -11.98 4.68
C GLN A 7 -11.27 -11.52 5.68
N TYR A 8 -11.51 -10.21 5.80
CA TYR A 8 -12.40 -9.63 6.81
C TYR A 8 -13.78 -9.21 6.29
N GLY A 9 -14.24 -9.81 5.18
CA GLY A 9 -15.65 -9.69 4.75
C GLY A 9 -15.96 -8.52 3.84
N GLY A 10 -14.99 -8.03 3.07
CA GLY A 10 -15.25 -7.10 1.97
C GLY A 10 -15.63 -5.68 2.42
N ALA A 11 -16.81 -5.20 1.98
CA ALA A 11 -17.25 -3.82 2.18
C ALA A 11 -17.27 -3.37 3.65
N ALA A 12 -17.63 -4.24 4.59
CA ALA A 12 -17.67 -3.90 6.01
C ALA A 12 -16.28 -3.55 6.56
N PHE A 13 -15.24 -4.29 6.13
CA PHE A 13 -13.86 -3.96 6.44
C PHE A 13 -13.40 -2.65 5.81
N VAL A 14 -13.80 -2.38 4.56
CA VAL A 14 -13.50 -1.10 3.89
C VAL A 14 -14.04 0.08 4.68
N LEU A 15 -15.25 -0.01 5.24
CA LEU A 15 -15.81 1.05 6.09
C LEU A 15 -14.99 1.27 7.36
N LEU A 16 -14.54 0.20 8.03
CA LEU A 16 -13.64 0.32 9.19
C LEU A 16 -12.31 0.97 8.81
N TYR A 17 -11.73 0.57 7.68
CA TYR A 17 -10.51 1.17 7.17
C TYR A 17 -10.69 2.67 6.90
N LEU A 18 -11.75 3.09 6.21
CA LEU A 18 -12.04 4.49 5.94
C LEU A 18 -12.26 5.29 7.22
N LEU A 19 -12.89 4.71 8.22
CA LEU A 19 -13.07 5.33 9.53
C LEU A 19 -11.71 5.62 10.19
N PHE A 20 -10.80 4.64 10.27
CA PHE A 20 -9.48 4.82 10.86
C PHE A 20 -8.60 5.74 10.02
N LEU A 21 -8.73 5.74 8.72
CA LEU A 21 -8.02 6.64 7.83
C LEU A 21 -8.38 8.11 8.12
N VAL A 22 -9.65 8.41 8.40
CA VAL A 22 -10.09 9.77 8.74
C VAL A 22 -9.73 10.13 10.18
N ILE A 23 -9.98 9.24 11.15
CA ILE A 23 -9.82 9.54 12.59
C ILE A 23 -8.36 9.53 13.01
N LEU A 24 -7.54 8.62 12.49
CA LEU A 24 -6.14 8.46 12.85
C LEU A 24 -5.20 8.90 11.72
N GLY A 25 -5.43 8.41 10.50
CA GLY A 25 -4.54 8.62 9.36
C GLY A 25 -4.33 10.09 9.04
N LEU A 26 -5.40 10.84 8.81
CA LEU A 26 -5.31 12.27 8.48
C LEU A 26 -4.64 13.12 9.58
N PRO A 27 -5.03 13.03 10.86
CA PRO A 27 -4.37 13.82 11.92
C PRO A 27 -2.88 13.49 12.06
N VAL A 28 -2.51 12.21 12.04
CA VAL A 28 -1.11 11.79 12.15
C VAL A 28 -0.29 12.29 10.95
N MET A 29 -0.82 12.19 9.73
CA MET A 29 -0.17 12.73 8.54
C MET A 29 0.08 14.24 8.64
N VAL A 30 -0.91 15.01 9.11
CA VAL A 30 -0.76 16.46 9.32
C VAL A 30 0.31 16.77 10.36
N MET A 31 0.39 15.97 11.43
CA MET A 31 1.45 16.12 12.45
C MET A 31 2.83 15.83 11.88
N GLU A 32 3.02 14.76 11.14
CA GLU A 32 4.30 14.46 10.48
C GLU A 32 4.69 15.53 9.46
N PHE A 33 3.76 16.02 8.64
CA PHE A 33 4.01 17.16 7.75
C PHE A 33 4.41 18.42 8.52
N ALA A 34 3.80 18.69 9.68
CA ALA A 34 4.13 19.85 10.48
C ALA A 34 5.56 19.79 11.02
N VAL A 35 6.00 18.61 11.51
CA VAL A 35 7.38 18.37 11.95
C VAL A 35 8.36 18.58 10.80
N GLY A 36 8.10 17.97 9.65
CA GLY A 36 8.94 18.12 8.46
C GLY A 36 9.05 19.56 7.99
N ARG A 37 7.91 20.25 7.86
CA ARG A 37 7.88 21.67 7.44
C ARG A 37 8.55 22.62 8.43
N ALA A 38 8.43 22.36 9.73
CA ALA A 38 9.04 23.19 10.75
C ALA A 38 10.56 23.01 10.81
N SER A 39 11.05 21.77 10.67
CA SER A 39 12.47 21.44 10.76
C SER A 39 13.24 21.77 9.47
N GLN A 40 12.62 21.61 8.29
CA GLN A 40 13.25 21.67 6.96
C GLN A 40 14.48 20.76 6.85
N LYS A 41 14.47 19.63 7.59
CA LYS A 41 15.56 18.65 7.67
C LYS A 41 15.04 17.24 7.33
N SER A 42 16.00 16.32 7.17
CA SER A 42 15.68 14.89 7.12
C SER A 42 15.08 14.43 8.45
N SER A 43 14.33 13.34 8.44
CA SER A 43 13.71 12.79 9.65
C SER A 43 14.71 12.55 10.78
N ALA A 44 15.93 12.08 10.47
CA ALA A 44 16.99 11.84 11.46
C ALA A 44 17.45 13.11 12.21
N LEU A 45 17.25 14.31 11.63
CA LEU A 45 17.68 15.58 12.19
C LEU A 45 16.50 16.50 12.56
N ALA A 46 15.28 16.13 12.21
CA ALA A 46 14.11 16.97 12.38
C ALA A 46 13.88 17.32 13.87
N PHE A 47 13.83 16.33 14.73
CA PHE A 47 13.59 16.54 16.15
C PHE A 47 14.77 17.20 16.86
N ASP A 48 16.01 16.91 16.47
CA ASP A 48 17.21 17.58 17.01
C ASP A 48 17.21 19.07 16.71
N THR A 49 16.67 19.46 15.56
CA THR A 49 16.55 20.88 15.17
C THR A 49 15.42 21.58 15.94
N LEU A 50 14.28 20.90 16.15
CA LEU A 50 13.12 21.48 16.82
C LEU A 50 13.25 21.47 18.34
N GLN A 51 13.84 20.42 18.91
CA GLN A 51 13.99 20.21 20.34
C GLN A 51 15.32 19.52 20.66
N PRO A 52 16.39 20.27 20.93
CA PRO A 52 17.73 19.72 21.21
C PRO A 52 17.79 18.98 22.56
N SER A 53 17.11 17.86 22.68
CA SER A 53 17.09 17.00 23.87
C SER A 53 17.44 15.59 23.47
N ARG A 54 18.30 14.90 24.25
CA ARG A 54 18.71 13.52 23.97
C ARG A 54 17.55 12.53 23.80
N ARG A 55 16.37 12.80 24.43
CA ARG A 55 15.20 11.93 24.33
C ARG A 55 14.57 12.00 22.94
N TRP A 56 14.50 13.17 22.34
CA TRP A 56 13.94 13.37 21.01
C TRP A 56 14.86 12.88 19.89
N HIS A 57 16.18 12.92 20.12
CA HIS A 57 17.16 12.30 19.20
C HIS A 57 16.84 10.83 18.94
N TRP A 58 16.54 10.04 19.98
CA TRP A 58 16.17 8.64 19.82
C TRP A 58 14.91 8.44 18.98
N PHE A 59 13.94 9.36 19.07
CA PHE A 59 12.72 9.28 18.29
C PHE A 59 12.97 9.48 16.79
N SER A 60 13.86 10.39 16.41
CA SER A 60 14.31 10.56 15.01
C SER A 60 14.92 9.27 14.44
N TRP A 61 15.78 8.61 15.20
CA TRP A 61 16.38 7.35 14.77
C TRP A 61 15.37 6.21 14.67
N TRP A 62 14.36 6.19 15.51
CA TRP A 62 13.29 5.19 15.44
C TRP A 62 12.55 5.23 14.10
N GLY A 63 12.14 6.40 13.65
CA GLY A 63 11.51 6.59 12.34
C GLY A 63 12.43 6.17 11.18
N PHE A 64 13.72 6.54 11.26
CA PHE A 64 14.70 6.12 10.27
C PHE A 64 14.87 4.60 10.18
N ILE A 65 14.96 3.91 11.30
CA ILE A 65 15.04 2.44 11.35
C ILE A 65 13.77 1.81 10.77
N GLY A 66 12.60 2.33 11.12
CA GLY A 66 11.32 1.88 10.57
C GLY A 66 11.28 2.00 9.04
N CYS A 67 11.73 3.13 8.50
CA CYS A 67 11.84 3.34 7.06
C CYS A 67 12.82 2.35 6.41
N LEU A 68 13.95 2.08 7.04
CA LEU A 68 14.94 1.11 6.54
C LEU A 68 14.37 -0.31 6.46
N ILE A 69 13.68 -0.76 7.52
CA ILE A 69 13.02 -2.09 7.55
C ILE A 69 11.96 -2.17 6.44
N LEU A 70 11.16 -1.12 6.29
CA LEU A 70 10.15 -1.07 5.24
C LEU A 70 10.76 -1.13 3.84
N MET A 71 11.88 -0.43 3.62
CA MET A 71 12.60 -0.47 2.33
C MET A 71 13.15 -1.86 2.01
N MET A 72 13.61 -2.63 3.00
CA MET A 72 14.01 -4.03 2.80
C MET A 72 12.85 -4.87 2.25
N PHE A 73 11.65 -4.70 2.80
CA PHE A 73 10.45 -5.36 2.29
C PHE A 73 10.10 -4.90 0.87
N TYR A 74 10.04 -3.59 0.62
CA TYR A 74 9.64 -3.06 -0.69
C TYR A 74 10.63 -3.39 -1.80
N THR A 75 11.94 -3.42 -1.54
CA THR A 75 12.93 -3.82 -2.56
C THR A 75 12.78 -5.29 -2.95
N THR A 76 12.46 -6.15 -1.99
CA THR A 76 12.19 -7.57 -2.25
C THR A 76 10.93 -7.74 -3.10
N VAL A 77 9.81 -7.13 -2.70
CA VAL A 77 8.54 -7.18 -3.45
C VAL A 77 8.70 -6.53 -4.83
N GLY A 78 9.43 -5.40 -4.92
CA GLY A 78 9.77 -4.77 -6.19
C GLY A 78 10.53 -5.72 -7.13
N GLY A 79 11.46 -6.52 -6.58
CA GLY A 79 12.16 -7.56 -7.30
C GLY A 79 11.20 -8.61 -7.87
N TRP A 80 10.23 -9.07 -7.09
CA TRP A 80 9.19 -9.99 -7.57
C TRP A 80 8.39 -9.39 -8.74
N MET A 81 7.94 -8.15 -8.60
CA MET A 81 7.19 -7.47 -9.65
C MET A 81 8.01 -7.34 -10.93
N LEU A 82 9.29 -6.98 -10.83
CA LEU A 82 10.17 -6.87 -11.99
C LEU A 82 10.41 -8.24 -12.67
N SER A 83 10.60 -9.31 -11.90
CA SER A 83 10.66 -10.69 -12.39
C SER A 83 9.39 -11.05 -13.14
N TYR A 84 8.22 -10.73 -12.60
CA TYR A 84 6.93 -11.01 -13.23
C TYR A 84 6.75 -10.26 -14.55
N VAL A 85 7.16 -9.01 -14.65
CA VAL A 85 7.14 -8.26 -15.92
C VAL A 85 7.93 -9.00 -17.00
N VAL A 86 9.11 -9.50 -16.67
CA VAL A 86 9.94 -10.25 -17.61
C VAL A 86 9.32 -11.61 -17.94
N LYS A 87 8.85 -12.36 -16.94
CA LYS A 87 8.20 -13.67 -17.14
C LYS A 87 6.93 -13.56 -17.98
N MET A 88 6.12 -12.51 -17.78
CA MET A 88 4.95 -12.25 -18.62
C MET A 88 5.34 -11.86 -20.03
N GLY A 89 6.36 -11.00 -20.21
CA GLY A 89 6.86 -10.60 -21.51
C GLY A 89 7.48 -11.74 -22.32
N THR A 90 8.06 -12.74 -21.64
CA THR A 90 8.61 -13.96 -22.28
C THR A 90 7.58 -15.06 -22.48
N GLY A 91 6.34 -14.86 -22.03
CA GLY A 91 5.25 -15.83 -22.22
C GLY A 91 5.29 -17.01 -21.24
N ALA A 92 5.99 -16.90 -20.11
CA ALA A 92 6.10 -17.96 -19.12
C ALA A 92 4.75 -18.40 -18.50
N PHE A 93 3.73 -17.57 -18.61
CA PHE A 93 2.37 -17.85 -18.12
C PHE A 93 1.40 -18.33 -19.21
N ASN A 94 1.86 -18.48 -20.46
CA ASN A 94 1.00 -18.87 -21.56
C ASN A 94 0.50 -20.32 -21.38
N GLY A 95 -0.83 -20.47 -21.32
CA GLY A 95 -1.47 -21.79 -21.19
C GLY A 95 -1.46 -22.38 -19.78
N LEU A 96 -1.00 -21.63 -18.77
CA LEU A 96 -1.08 -22.05 -17.38
C LEU A 96 -2.46 -21.73 -16.79
N ASP A 97 -2.92 -22.63 -15.93
CA ASP A 97 -4.05 -22.41 -15.03
C ASP A 97 -3.61 -21.70 -13.72
N ALA A 98 -4.53 -21.54 -12.79
CA ALA A 98 -4.24 -20.91 -11.50
C ALA A 98 -3.17 -21.69 -10.71
N ALA A 99 -3.21 -23.04 -10.76
CA ALA A 99 -2.24 -23.88 -10.07
C ALA A 99 -0.84 -23.75 -10.67
N GLY A 100 -0.74 -23.78 -12.01
CA GLY A 100 0.53 -23.58 -12.73
C GLY A 100 1.12 -22.18 -12.48
N SER A 101 0.28 -21.16 -12.38
CA SER A 101 0.73 -19.79 -12.02
C SER A 101 1.28 -19.72 -10.59
N ALA A 102 0.65 -20.42 -9.64
CA ALA A 102 1.14 -20.51 -8.26
C ALA A 102 2.46 -21.29 -8.19
N GLU A 103 2.65 -22.32 -9.00
CA GLU A 103 3.91 -23.06 -9.07
C GLU A 103 5.06 -22.19 -9.59
N VAL A 104 4.84 -21.37 -10.62
CA VAL A 104 5.85 -20.39 -11.10
C VAL A 104 6.26 -19.42 -10.00
N PHE A 105 5.31 -18.97 -9.19
CA PHE A 105 5.61 -18.12 -8.03
C PHE A 105 6.41 -18.87 -6.97
N GLY A 106 5.98 -20.08 -6.60
CA GLY A 106 6.68 -20.92 -5.64
C GLY A 106 8.11 -21.25 -6.05
N ALA A 107 8.33 -21.57 -7.34
CA ALA A 107 9.65 -21.82 -7.90
C ALA A 107 10.57 -20.59 -7.83
N MET A 108 10.02 -19.39 -8.08
CA MET A 108 10.75 -18.14 -7.92
C MET A 108 11.17 -17.91 -6.46
N LEU A 109 10.25 -18.13 -5.52
CA LEU A 109 10.56 -17.99 -4.07
C LEU A 109 11.58 -19.01 -3.58
N ALA A 110 11.63 -20.18 -4.17
CA ALA A 110 12.58 -21.24 -3.84
C ALA A 110 14.00 -20.99 -4.41
N ASN A 111 14.18 -19.95 -5.25
CA ASN A 111 15.46 -19.64 -5.87
C ASN A 111 16.06 -18.33 -5.30
N PRO A 112 16.89 -18.39 -4.24
CA PRO A 112 17.48 -17.19 -3.62
C PRO A 112 18.33 -16.35 -4.57
N GLY A 113 19.00 -17.01 -5.54
CA GLY A 113 19.86 -16.32 -6.53
C GLY A 113 19.03 -15.42 -7.46
N GLU A 114 17.90 -15.91 -7.93
CA GLU A 114 16.95 -15.14 -8.74
C GLU A 114 16.36 -13.97 -7.95
N LEU A 115 15.92 -14.21 -6.71
CA LEU A 115 15.37 -13.17 -5.84
C LEU A 115 16.37 -12.05 -5.57
N ILE A 116 17.60 -12.39 -5.19
CA ILE A 116 18.67 -11.40 -4.93
C ILE A 116 19.00 -10.62 -6.20
N GLY A 117 19.08 -11.28 -7.35
CA GLY A 117 19.37 -10.62 -8.62
C GLY A 117 18.32 -9.55 -8.98
N TRP A 118 17.03 -9.88 -8.87
CA TRP A 118 15.95 -8.93 -9.13
C TRP A 118 15.85 -7.83 -8.08
N MET A 119 16.07 -8.15 -6.80
CA MET A 119 16.13 -7.16 -5.73
C MET A 119 17.26 -6.14 -5.97
N LEU A 120 18.44 -6.60 -6.34
CA LEU A 120 19.56 -5.72 -6.66
C LEU A 120 19.28 -4.84 -7.88
N ALA A 121 18.62 -5.39 -8.91
CA ALA A 121 18.19 -4.61 -10.07
C ALA A 121 17.25 -3.45 -9.65
N VAL A 122 16.26 -3.72 -8.80
CA VAL A 122 15.36 -2.68 -8.26
C VAL A 122 16.15 -1.65 -7.45
N CYS A 123 17.07 -2.07 -6.60
CA CYS A 123 17.92 -1.16 -5.84
C CYS A 123 18.73 -0.23 -6.77
N VAL A 124 19.38 -0.79 -7.78
CA VAL A 124 20.16 -0.01 -8.75
C VAL A 124 19.28 1.00 -9.48
N ILE A 125 18.10 0.58 -9.98
CA ILE A 125 17.16 1.47 -10.65
C ILE A 125 16.72 2.60 -9.69
N GLY A 126 16.35 2.25 -8.45
CA GLY A 126 15.96 3.24 -7.43
C GLY A 126 17.06 4.26 -7.13
N PHE A 127 18.29 3.81 -6.94
CA PHE A 127 19.43 4.71 -6.73
C PHE A 127 19.73 5.60 -7.94
N LEU A 128 19.62 5.07 -9.16
CA LEU A 128 19.77 5.88 -10.37
C LEU A 128 18.71 6.97 -10.44
N VAL A 129 17.44 6.65 -10.17
CA VAL A 129 16.36 7.64 -10.16
C VAL A 129 16.60 8.70 -9.07
N CYS A 130 16.95 8.28 -7.86
CA CYS A 130 17.23 9.19 -6.76
C CYS A 130 18.45 10.09 -7.04
N SER A 131 19.48 9.58 -7.71
CA SER A 131 20.68 10.35 -8.07
C SER A 131 20.40 11.51 -9.04
N MET A 132 19.31 11.44 -9.82
CA MET A 132 18.86 12.51 -10.70
C MET A 132 18.21 13.68 -9.94
N GLY A 133 18.03 13.55 -8.63
CA GLY A 133 17.41 14.51 -7.73
C GLY A 133 15.87 14.44 -7.71
N LEU A 134 15.28 15.11 -6.71
CA LEU A 134 13.84 15.01 -6.42
C LEU A 134 12.97 15.49 -7.59
N GLN A 135 13.21 16.70 -8.08
CA GLN A 135 12.34 17.31 -9.10
C GLN A 135 12.51 16.72 -10.49
N LYS A 136 13.76 16.48 -10.93
CA LYS A 136 14.07 15.96 -12.27
C LYS A 136 13.95 14.45 -12.38
N GLY A 137 14.30 13.73 -11.31
CA GLY A 137 14.27 12.28 -11.25
C GLY A 137 12.93 11.77 -10.70
N VAL A 138 12.80 11.79 -9.39
CA VAL A 138 11.69 11.14 -8.69
C VAL A 138 10.33 11.71 -9.13
N GLU A 139 10.13 13.02 -9.06
CA GLU A 139 8.82 13.64 -9.35
C GLU A 139 8.39 13.41 -10.81
N ARG A 140 9.31 13.61 -11.77
CA ARG A 140 8.97 13.48 -13.20
C ARG A 140 8.65 12.04 -13.57
N ILE A 141 9.47 11.08 -13.11
CA ILE A 141 9.27 9.66 -13.40
C ILE A 141 7.99 9.18 -12.73
N THR A 142 7.76 9.53 -11.46
CA THR A 142 6.56 9.14 -10.71
C THR A 142 5.30 9.69 -11.37
N LYS A 143 5.28 10.94 -11.84
CA LYS A 143 4.12 11.51 -12.55
C LYS A 143 3.74 10.68 -13.78
N VAL A 144 4.73 10.32 -14.61
CA VAL A 144 4.48 9.52 -15.82
C VAL A 144 3.98 8.13 -15.42
N MET A 145 4.66 7.46 -14.49
CA MET A 145 4.31 6.11 -14.06
C MET A 145 2.92 6.07 -13.42
N MET A 146 2.58 7.02 -12.55
CA MET A 146 1.27 7.07 -11.89
C MET A 146 0.14 7.37 -12.89
N THR A 147 0.38 8.23 -13.87
CA THR A 147 -0.60 8.48 -14.93
C THR A 147 -0.85 7.22 -15.76
N CYS A 148 0.20 6.52 -16.17
CA CYS A 148 0.08 5.24 -16.86
C CYS A 148 -0.64 4.20 -16.00
N LEU A 149 -0.30 4.10 -14.72
CA LEU A 149 -0.96 3.20 -13.77
C LEU A 149 -2.46 3.46 -13.70
N LEU A 150 -2.87 4.72 -13.51
CA LEU A 150 -4.30 5.07 -13.44
C LEU A 150 -5.05 4.72 -14.72
N LEU A 151 -4.45 4.97 -15.89
CA LEU A 151 -5.06 4.59 -17.17
C LEU A 151 -5.24 3.07 -17.28
N VAL A 152 -4.22 2.29 -16.93
CA VAL A 152 -4.28 0.83 -16.92
C VAL A 152 -5.33 0.35 -15.91
N MET A 153 -5.38 0.93 -14.71
CA MET A 153 -6.39 0.57 -13.71
C MET A 153 -7.81 0.82 -14.20
N VAL A 154 -8.08 1.96 -14.86
CA VAL A 154 -9.41 2.24 -15.43
C VAL A 154 -9.80 1.18 -16.47
N VAL A 155 -8.87 0.82 -17.37
CA VAL A 155 -9.11 -0.26 -18.36
C VAL A 155 -9.39 -1.60 -17.67
N LEU A 156 -8.61 -1.94 -16.64
CA LEU A 156 -8.80 -3.18 -15.88
C LEU A 156 -10.11 -3.19 -15.10
N VAL A 157 -10.53 -2.07 -14.49
CA VAL A 157 -11.85 -1.95 -13.84
C VAL A 157 -12.96 -2.24 -14.84
N VAL A 158 -12.96 -1.57 -16.01
CA VAL A 158 -13.97 -1.79 -17.04
C VAL A 158 -13.98 -3.26 -17.47
N ARG A 159 -12.80 -3.85 -17.68
CA ARG A 159 -12.69 -5.27 -18.05
C ARG A 159 -13.21 -6.19 -16.96
N SER A 160 -12.84 -5.96 -15.71
CA SER A 160 -13.24 -6.79 -14.57
C SER A 160 -14.75 -6.74 -14.33
N LEU A 161 -15.36 -5.56 -14.41
CA LEU A 161 -16.81 -5.38 -14.26
C LEU A 161 -17.62 -6.01 -15.40
N THR A 162 -17.02 -6.23 -16.57
CA THR A 162 -17.68 -6.87 -17.74
C THR A 162 -17.50 -8.38 -17.78
N LEU A 163 -16.83 -8.99 -16.81
CA LEU A 163 -16.65 -10.45 -16.75
C LEU A 163 -17.96 -11.14 -16.37
N PRO A 164 -18.26 -12.31 -16.98
CA PRO A 164 -19.36 -13.14 -16.53
C PRO A 164 -19.16 -13.58 -15.06
N GLY A 165 -20.15 -13.36 -14.19
CA GLY A 165 -20.03 -13.68 -12.77
C GLY A 165 -19.42 -12.58 -11.89
N ALA A 166 -19.01 -11.45 -12.45
CA ALA A 166 -18.47 -10.31 -11.71
C ALA A 166 -19.41 -9.72 -10.64
N GLN A 167 -20.72 -9.88 -10.81
CA GLN A 167 -21.72 -9.30 -9.94
C GLN A 167 -21.53 -9.71 -8.47
N ALA A 168 -21.28 -10.97 -8.19
CA ALA A 168 -21.07 -11.46 -6.83
C ALA A 168 -19.84 -10.79 -6.16
N GLY A 169 -18.78 -10.52 -6.93
CA GLY A 169 -17.62 -9.79 -6.46
C GLY A 169 -17.90 -8.31 -6.20
N ILE A 170 -18.75 -7.68 -7.03
CA ILE A 170 -19.20 -6.30 -6.83
C ILE A 170 -20.03 -6.20 -5.54
N GLU A 171 -20.98 -7.12 -5.36
CA GLU A 171 -21.82 -7.17 -4.15
C GLU A 171 -20.96 -7.38 -2.89
N PHE A 172 -20.02 -8.31 -2.92
CA PHE A 172 -19.07 -8.55 -1.83
C PHE A 172 -18.27 -7.30 -1.45
N TYR A 173 -17.89 -6.51 -2.43
CA TYR A 173 -17.00 -5.36 -2.22
C TYR A 173 -17.75 -4.06 -1.90
N LEU A 174 -18.99 -3.90 -2.36
CA LEU A 174 -19.76 -2.66 -2.21
C LEU A 174 -20.91 -2.76 -1.21
N ILE A 175 -21.42 -3.96 -0.94
CA ILE A 175 -22.52 -4.15 0.01
C ILE A 175 -21.95 -4.64 1.34
N PRO A 176 -22.00 -3.81 2.41
CA PRO A 176 -21.42 -4.17 3.69
C PRO A 176 -22.23 -5.26 4.40
N ASP A 177 -21.58 -6.37 4.68
CA ASP A 177 -22.08 -7.45 5.53
C ASP A 177 -21.34 -7.42 6.88
N PHE A 178 -21.93 -6.77 7.85
CA PHE A 178 -21.34 -6.66 9.20
C PHE A 178 -21.32 -8.00 9.94
N GLY A 179 -22.13 -8.99 9.54
CA GLY A 179 -22.11 -10.32 10.14
C GLY A 179 -20.76 -11.01 9.96
N LYS A 180 -20.05 -10.74 8.87
CA LYS A 180 -18.71 -11.29 8.62
C LYS A 180 -17.63 -10.73 9.55
N LEU A 181 -17.82 -9.53 10.10
CA LEU A 181 -16.90 -8.97 11.09
C LEU A 181 -17.02 -9.64 12.46
N PHE A 182 -18.15 -10.31 12.71
CA PHE A 182 -18.44 -11.03 13.94
C PHE A 182 -18.57 -12.54 13.68
N ALA A 183 -17.78 -13.08 12.74
CA ALA A 183 -17.78 -14.51 12.47
C ALA A 183 -17.22 -15.29 13.65
N GLY A 184 -17.93 -16.35 14.08
CA GLY A 184 -17.56 -17.23 15.20
C GLY A 184 -18.76 -17.92 15.79
N GLU A 185 -18.53 -19.10 16.39
CA GLU A 185 -19.61 -19.89 17.03
C GLU A 185 -19.91 -19.41 18.45
N THR A 186 -18.92 -18.81 19.12
CA THR A 186 -19.04 -18.27 20.47
C THR A 186 -18.91 -16.75 20.50
N ALA A 187 -19.53 -16.11 21.52
CA ALA A 187 -19.39 -14.65 21.70
C ALA A 187 -17.91 -14.22 21.85
N SER A 188 -17.06 -15.05 22.47
CA SER A 188 -15.64 -14.78 22.61
C SER A 188 -14.92 -14.76 21.26
N GLU A 189 -15.23 -15.70 20.37
CA GLU A 189 -14.67 -15.76 19.02
C GLU A 189 -15.13 -14.59 18.17
N GLN A 190 -16.40 -14.23 18.26
CA GLN A 190 -16.96 -13.07 17.55
C GLN A 190 -16.26 -11.77 17.92
N TRP A 191 -16.03 -11.52 19.20
CA TRP A 191 -15.29 -10.35 19.65
C TRP A 191 -13.81 -10.40 19.28
N ALA A 192 -13.19 -11.59 19.26
CA ALA A 192 -11.81 -11.76 18.80
C ALA A 192 -11.69 -11.46 17.30
N THR A 193 -12.61 -11.97 16.47
CA THR A 193 -12.66 -11.69 15.03
C THR A 193 -12.85 -10.21 14.75
N PHE A 194 -13.77 -9.57 15.45
CA PHE A 194 -13.98 -8.12 15.33
C PHE A 194 -12.72 -7.35 15.76
N GLY A 195 -12.10 -7.71 16.88
CA GLY A 195 -10.86 -7.07 17.34
C GLY A 195 -9.72 -7.21 16.34
N ASN A 196 -9.58 -8.36 15.71
CA ASN A 196 -8.59 -8.59 14.65
C ASN A 196 -8.90 -7.74 13.40
N ALA A 197 -10.16 -7.63 13.00
CA ALA A 197 -10.56 -6.78 11.89
C ALA A 197 -10.27 -5.29 12.16
N VAL A 198 -10.57 -4.81 13.38
CA VAL A 198 -10.25 -3.45 13.83
C VAL A 198 -8.74 -3.20 13.80
N TYR A 199 -7.96 -4.13 14.36
CA TYR A 199 -6.49 -4.03 14.35
C TYR A 199 -5.93 -4.01 12.92
N ALA A 200 -6.42 -4.90 12.06
CA ALA A 200 -6.02 -4.96 10.66
C ALA A 200 -6.40 -3.67 9.89
N ALA A 201 -7.60 -3.13 10.11
CA ALA A 201 -8.06 -1.89 9.47
C ALA A 201 -7.22 -0.68 9.91
N MET A 202 -6.92 -0.58 11.21
CA MET A 202 -6.03 0.45 11.75
C MET A 202 -4.62 0.32 11.16
N GLY A 203 -4.05 -0.89 11.18
CA GLY A 203 -2.74 -1.17 10.60
C GLY A 203 -2.68 -0.84 9.12
N GLN A 204 -3.73 -1.17 8.35
CA GLN A 204 -3.83 -0.85 6.93
C GLN A 204 -3.89 0.68 6.70
N ALA A 205 -4.59 1.45 7.54
CA ALA A 205 -4.65 2.90 7.43
C ALA A 205 -3.27 3.56 7.66
N PHE A 206 -2.48 3.06 8.62
CA PHE A 206 -1.11 3.51 8.84
C PHE A 206 -0.17 3.10 7.72
N PHE A 207 -0.29 1.86 7.25
CA PHE A 207 0.56 1.32 6.20
C PHE A 207 0.37 2.05 4.86
N THR A 208 -0.88 2.26 4.43
CA THR A 208 -1.18 2.90 3.13
C THR A 208 -0.67 4.34 3.07
N LEU A 209 -0.78 5.08 4.17
CA LEU A 209 -0.30 6.46 4.28
C LEU A 209 1.17 6.56 4.70
N SER A 210 1.88 5.44 4.88
CA SER A 210 3.29 5.39 5.31
C SER A 210 3.56 6.19 6.61
N LEU A 211 2.65 6.09 7.59
CA LEU A 211 2.74 6.81 8.86
C LEU A 211 3.59 6.07 9.89
N GLY A 212 4.19 6.81 10.82
CA GLY A 212 4.98 6.27 11.92
C GLY A 212 6.42 5.90 11.55
N ILE A 213 6.81 6.07 10.29
CA ILE A 213 8.16 5.78 9.77
C ILE A 213 8.88 7.04 9.30
N SER A 214 8.39 8.20 9.67
CA SER A 214 8.94 9.51 9.29
C SER A 214 9.01 9.82 7.78
N ALA A 215 8.35 9.02 6.94
CA ALA A 215 8.31 9.27 5.50
C ALA A 215 7.57 10.58 5.20
N MET A 216 6.44 10.81 5.86
CA MET A 216 5.66 12.04 5.69
C MET A 216 6.37 13.28 6.27
N GLU A 217 7.26 13.13 7.26
CA GLU A 217 8.15 14.21 7.71
C GLU A 217 9.08 14.69 6.59
N VAL A 218 9.67 13.74 5.85
CA VAL A 218 10.54 14.08 4.71
C VAL A 218 9.74 14.83 3.64
N PHE A 219 8.56 14.35 3.25
CA PHE A 219 7.70 15.07 2.30
C PHE A 219 7.25 16.42 2.86
N GLY A 220 6.93 16.51 4.15
CA GLY A 220 6.57 17.75 4.83
C GLY A 220 7.65 18.83 4.72
N SER A 221 8.94 18.45 4.71
CA SER A 221 10.05 19.39 4.56
C SER A 221 10.09 20.12 3.20
N TYR A 222 9.42 19.57 2.20
CA TYR A 222 9.30 20.18 0.85
C TYR A 222 8.01 20.97 0.66
N ILE A 223 7.05 20.91 1.60
CA ILE A 223 5.80 21.66 1.49
C ILE A 223 6.04 23.13 1.83
N GLY A 224 5.79 24.00 0.86
CA GLY A 224 5.93 25.45 1.05
C GLY A 224 4.99 26.02 2.12
N LYS A 225 5.37 27.17 2.67
CA LYS A 225 4.58 27.87 3.72
C LYS A 225 3.24 28.41 3.21
N ASP A 226 3.10 28.59 1.91
CA ASP A 226 1.88 29.01 1.20
C ASP A 226 0.82 27.90 1.11
N ARG A 227 1.20 26.64 1.36
CA ARG A 227 0.32 25.48 1.28
C ARG A 227 -0.29 25.11 2.63
N SER A 228 -1.57 24.73 2.62
CA SER A 228 -2.23 24.16 3.80
C SER A 228 -1.82 22.71 3.99
N LEU A 229 -1.26 22.36 5.16
CA LEU A 229 -0.88 20.96 5.47
C LEU A 229 -2.09 20.03 5.46
N THR A 230 -3.20 20.46 6.08
CA THR A 230 -4.45 19.69 6.08
C THR A 230 -4.98 19.52 4.66
N GLY A 231 -4.90 20.55 3.81
CA GLY A 231 -5.32 20.47 2.41
C GLY A 231 -4.50 19.46 1.62
N GLU A 232 -3.17 19.44 1.80
CA GLU A 232 -2.31 18.46 1.15
C GLU A 232 -2.53 17.04 1.70
N ALA A 233 -2.70 16.89 3.02
CA ALA A 233 -3.01 15.59 3.62
C ALA A 233 -4.34 15.00 3.09
N VAL A 234 -5.39 15.80 2.99
CA VAL A 234 -6.68 15.36 2.44
C VAL A 234 -6.57 14.96 0.97
N ARG A 235 -5.81 15.72 0.17
CA ARG A 235 -5.59 15.39 -1.25
C ARG A 235 -4.84 14.06 -1.42
N ILE A 236 -3.76 13.88 -0.67
CA ILE A 236 -2.95 12.64 -0.71
C ILE A 236 -3.80 11.46 -0.25
N CYS A 237 -4.47 11.58 0.89
CA CYS A 237 -5.33 10.56 1.43
C CYS A 237 -6.46 10.18 0.46
N GLY A 238 -7.10 11.18 -0.17
CA GLY A 238 -8.18 10.94 -1.14
C GLY A 238 -7.69 10.23 -2.41
N LEU A 239 -6.52 10.60 -2.93
CA LEU A 239 -5.92 9.95 -4.10
C LEU A 239 -5.48 8.51 -3.78
N ASP A 240 -4.81 8.30 -2.67
CA ASP A 240 -4.36 6.98 -2.22
C ASP A 240 -5.56 6.03 -2.01
N THR A 241 -6.57 6.49 -1.28
CA THR A 241 -7.81 5.75 -1.07
C THR A 241 -8.52 5.46 -2.39
N GLY A 242 -8.57 6.42 -3.30
CA GLY A 242 -9.16 6.24 -4.63
C GLY A 242 -8.48 5.10 -5.40
N VAL A 243 -7.16 5.05 -5.41
CA VAL A 243 -6.40 3.96 -6.04
C VAL A 243 -6.65 2.63 -5.34
N ALA A 244 -6.67 2.60 -4.01
CA ALA A 244 -6.97 1.39 -3.24
C ALA A 244 -8.38 0.84 -3.55
N LEU A 245 -9.38 1.71 -3.64
CA LEU A 245 -10.74 1.33 -4.00
C LEU A 245 -10.85 0.83 -5.45
N LEU A 246 -10.15 1.46 -6.40
CA LEU A 246 -10.08 0.97 -7.78
C LEU A 246 -9.44 -0.42 -7.86
N ALA A 247 -8.39 -0.67 -7.07
CA ALA A 247 -7.76 -2.00 -7.02
C ALA A 247 -8.74 -3.08 -6.53
N GLY A 248 -9.60 -2.77 -5.54
CA GLY A 248 -10.66 -3.67 -5.11
C GLY A 248 -11.69 -3.95 -6.21
N LEU A 249 -12.09 -2.94 -6.98
CA LEU A 249 -13.00 -3.10 -8.13
C LEU A 249 -12.38 -3.90 -9.29
N ILE A 250 -11.07 -4.04 -9.36
CA ILE A 250 -10.39 -4.93 -10.31
C ILE A 250 -10.39 -6.36 -9.78
N ILE A 251 -9.95 -6.52 -8.52
CA ILE A 251 -9.60 -7.84 -7.98
C ILE A 251 -10.85 -8.64 -7.60
N PHE A 252 -11.79 -8.09 -6.84
CA PHE A 252 -12.93 -8.86 -6.35
C PHE A 252 -13.85 -9.38 -7.47
N PRO A 253 -14.27 -8.57 -8.45
CA PRO A 253 -15.07 -9.10 -9.55
C PRO A 253 -14.33 -10.17 -10.35
N ALA A 254 -13.01 -10.03 -10.53
CA ALA A 254 -12.20 -11.03 -11.20
C ALA A 254 -12.09 -12.32 -10.38
N CYS A 255 -11.83 -12.26 -9.07
CA CYS A 255 -11.78 -13.43 -8.20
C CYS A 255 -13.08 -14.27 -8.30
N PHE A 256 -14.22 -13.61 -8.15
CA PHE A 256 -15.52 -14.30 -8.21
C PHE A 256 -15.84 -14.82 -9.63
N ALA A 257 -15.46 -14.10 -10.68
CA ALA A 257 -15.65 -14.55 -12.05
C ALA A 257 -14.84 -15.80 -12.38
N PHE A 258 -13.64 -15.95 -11.81
CA PHE A 258 -12.75 -17.10 -12.02
C PHE A 258 -12.81 -18.15 -10.89
N GLY A 259 -13.69 -17.98 -9.90
CA GLY A 259 -13.84 -18.93 -8.80
C GLY A 259 -12.64 -18.98 -7.85
N VAL A 260 -11.87 -17.90 -7.77
CA VAL A 260 -10.73 -17.77 -6.85
C VAL A 260 -11.22 -17.16 -5.53
N ASN A 261 -10.77 -17.72 -4.40
CA ASN A 261 -11.12 -17.18 -3.08
C ASN A 261 -10.48 -15.80 -2.87
N PRO A 262 -11.27 -14.76 -2.59
CA PRO A 262 -10.75 -13.40 -2.42
C PRO A 262 -9.83 -13.22 -1.21
N GLY A 263 -9.81 -14.17 -0.26
CA GLY A 263 -8.94 -14.19 0.92
C GLY A 263 -7.61 -14.93 0.74
N GLU A 264 -7.30 -15.43 -0.44
CA GLU A 264 -6.05 -16.18 -0.69
C GLU A 264 -4.91 -15.30 -1.26
N GLY A 265 -5.15 -14.11 -1.70
CA GLY A 265 -4.12 -13.14 -2.12
C GLY A 265 -3.54 -13.39 -3.50
#